data_efb4dd3e393fd62a5407e74253a612ad
#
_entry.id   efb4dd3e393fd62a5407e74253a612ad
#
_cell.length_a   1.000
_cell.length_b   1.000
_cell.length_c   1.000
_cell.angle_alpha   90.00
_cell.angle_beta   90.00
_cell.angle_gamma   90.00
#
_symmetry.space_group_name_H-M   'P 1'
#
loop_
_entity.id
_entity.type
_entity.pdbx_description
1 polymer ?
#
loop_
_entity_poly.entity_id
_entity_poly.type
_entity_poly.pdbx_seq_one_letter_code
_entity_poly.pdbx_strand_id
1 'polypeptide(L)'
;RFLNKLGVLVHCNTFVKDYDGKKVTTNLSLKLESETLIWAAGVTGDLVAGLKAEALMERANRYKVNAYNQVEGYSDIFALGDIAMMASEVYPNGHPQVAQPAIQQGQLLGKNIMKLVQGKPLKKFKYIDKGSMATVGRNKAVVDLKHCKFGGFFAWLIWMFVHLMALVGFR
;
A
#
# COMPACT_ATOMS: atom_id res chain seq x y z
N ARG A 1 6.62 -22.09 -7.47
CA ARG A 1 7.16 -23.41 -7.04
C ARG A 1 6.72 -23.81 -5.62
N PHE A 2 6.72 -22.91 -4.63
CA PHE A 2 6.32 -23.24 -3.25
C PHE A 2 4.79 -23.43 -3.14
N LEU A 3 4.00 -22.51 -3.67
CA LEU A 3 2.54 -22.58 -3.67
C LEU A 3 2.05 -23.87 -4.34
N ASN A 4 2.66 -24.26 -5.46
CA ASN A 4 2.31 -25.52 -6.15
C ASN A 4 2.58 -26.76 -5.27
N LYS A 5 3.60 -26.72 -4.39
CA LYS A 5 3.83 -27.81 -3.43
C LYS A 5 2.77 -27.90 -2.34
N LEU A 6 2.03 -26.80 -2.11
CA LEU A 6 0.87 -26.75 -1.21
C LEU A 6 -0.44 -27.11 -1.90
N GLY A 7 -0.40 -27.55 -3.17
CA GLY A 7 -1.59 -27.84 -3.96
C GLY A 7 -2.29 -26.62 -4.52
N VAL A 8 -1.68 -25.41 -4.41
CA VAL A 8 -2.27 -24.17 -4.95
C VAL A 8 -1.98 -24.07 -6.43
N LEU A 9 -3.03 -23.94 -7.23
CA LEU A 9 -2.94 -23.62 -8.65
C LEU A 9 -2.78 -22.11 -8.83
N VAL A 10 -1.68 -21.69 -9.44
CA VAL A 10 -1.38 -20.29 -9.67
C VAL A 10 -1.61 -19.93 -11.14
N HIS A 11 -2.56 -19.04 -11.39
CA HIS A 11 -2.87 -18.49 -12.71
C HIS A 11 -2.31 -17.08 -12.84
N CYS A 12 -1.18 -16.94 -13.54
CA CYS A 12 -0.58 -15.64 -13.85
C CYS A 12 -1.31 -14.98 -15.04
N ASN A 13 -1.24 -13.63 -15.11
CA ASN A 13 -1.88 -12.83 -16.18
C ASN A 13 -3.39 -13.09 -16.32
N THR A 14 -4.03 -13.51 -15.23
CA THR A 14 -5.42 -13.87 -15.18
C THR A 14 -6.17 -12.92 -14.26
N PHE A 15 -7.15 -12.20 -14.80
CA PHE A 15 -7.99 -11.27 -14.04
C PHE A 15 -9.39 -11.87 -13.87
N VAL A 16 -9.92 -11.83 -12.65
CA VAL A 16 -11.30 -12.16 -12.37
C VAL A 16 -12.19 -11.07 -12.97
N LYS A 17 -13.16 -11.47 -13.80
CA LYS A 17 -14.15 -10.58 -14.40
C LYS A 17 -15.45 -10.55 -13.61
N ASP A 18 -15.87 -11.71 -13.13
CA ASP A 18 -17.15 -11.86 -12.48
C ASP A 18 -17.16 -13.09 -11.54
N TYR A 19 -18.06 -13.03 -10.55
CA TYR A 19 -18.33 -14.13 -9.62
C TYR A 19 -19.83 -14.14 -9.26
N ASP A 20 -20.51 -15.22 -9.59
CA ASP A 20 -21.95 -15.40 -9.39
C ASP A 20 -22.33 -16.06 -8.06
N GLY A 21 -21.37 -16.28 -7.16
CA GLY A 21 -21.54 -17.01 -5.89
C GLY A 21 -21.15 -18.48 -5.95
N LYS A 22 -20.94 -19.03 -7.16
CA LYS A 22 -20.52 -20.43 -7.36
C LYS A 22 -19.42 -20.59 -8.39
N LYS A 23 -19.24 -19.60 -9.26
CA LYS A 23 -18.34 -19.68 -10.40
C LYS A 23 -17.62 -18.37 -10.63
N VAL A 24 -16.31 -18.46 -10.68
CA VAL A 24 -15.42 -17.34 -11.06
C VAL A 24 -15.21 -17.36 -12.57
N THR A 25 -15.42 -16.25 -13.24
CA THR A 25 -15.12 -16.05 -14.67
C THR A 25 -13.92 -15.13 -14.82
N THR A 26 -13.01 -15.46 -15.74
CA THR A 26 -11.77 -14.72 -15.94
C THR A 26 -11.68 -14.10 -17.34
N ASN A 27 -10.69 -13.21 -17.54
CA ASN A 27 -10.38 -12.61 -18.85
C ASN A 27 -9.93 -13.63 -19.91
N LEU A 28 -9.39 -14.77 -19.49
CA LEU A 28 -8.98 -15.88 -20.38
C LEU A 28 -10.08 -16.90 -20.61
N SER A 29 -11.33 -16.57 -20.31
CA SER A 29 -12.49 -17.48 -20.39
C SER A 29 -12.35 -18.74 -19.51
N LEU A 30 -11.38 -18.77 -18.60
CA LEU A 30 -11.27 -19.79 -17.59
C LEU A 30 -12.42 -19.64 -16.61
N LYS A 31 -13.12 -20.73 -16.34
CA LYS A 31 -14.23 -20.80 -15.39
C LYS A 31 -13.81 -21.72 -14.25
N LEU A 32 -13.84 -21.22 -13.03
CA LEU A 32 -13.47 -21.96 -11.83
C LEU A 32 -14.69 -22.08 -10.93
N GLU A 33 -15.09 -23.29 -10.62
CA GLU A 33 -16.17 -23.54 -9.66
C GLU A 33 -15.64 -23.38 -8.24
N SER A 34 -16.26 -22.51 -7.46
CA SER A 34 -15.92 -22.29 -6.05
C SER A 34 -17.08 -21.58 -5.35
N GLU A 35 -17.45 -22.06 -4.18
CA GLU A 35 -18.42 -21.41 -3.29
C GLU A 35 -17.80 -20.34 -2.41
N THR A 36 -16.48 -20.23 -2.41
CA THR A 36 -15.75 -19.22 -1.61
C THR A 36 -14.80 -18.45 -2.50
N LEU A 37 -14.94 -17.13 -2.51
CA LEU A 37 -14.03 -16.20 -3.16
C LEU A 37 -13.42 -15.27 -2.11
N ILE A 38 -12.09 -15.22 -2.05
CA ILE A 38 -11.36 -14.23 -1.24
C ILE A 38 -10.80 -13.17 -2.19
N TRP A 39 -11.40 -11.97 -2.16
CA TRP A 39 -10.95 -10.83 -2.95
C TRP A 39 -9.89 -10.04 -2.20
N ALA A 40 -8.63 -10.19 -2.59
CA ALA A 40 -7.48 -9.54 -1.98
C ALA A 40 -6.71 -8.67 -2.99
N ALA A 41 -7.41 -8.05 -3.94
CA ALA A 41 -6.83 -7.36 -5.09
C ALA A 41 -6.54 -5.86 -4.86
N GLY A 42 -6.34 -5.44 -3.63
CA GLY A 42 -5.99 -4.06 -3.27
C GLY A 42 -6.98 -3.43 -2.31
N VAL A 43 -6.76 -2.15 -2.05
CA VAL A 43 -7.55 -1.33 -1.14
C VAL A 43 -8.06 -0.09 -1.86
N THR A 44 -9.18 0.45 -1.40
CA THR A 44 -9.74 1.73 -1.85
C THR A 44 -9.92 2.66 -0.65
N GLY A 45 -9.84 3.96 -0.87
CA GLY A 45 -10.08 4.94 0.19
C GLY A 45 -11.54 4.96 0.61
N ASP A 46 -11.78 5.12 1.90
CA ASP A 46 -13.09 5.50 2.45
C ASP A 46 -13.09 7.02 2.62
N LEU A 47 -13.93 7.70 1.82
CA LEU A 47 -13.88 9.13 1.66
C LEU A 47 -14.66 9.84 2.76
N VAL A 48 -14.07 10.89 3.30
CA VAL A 48 -14.75 11.81 4.23
C VAL A 48 -15.68 12.73 3.43
N ALA A 49 -16.95 12.81 3.81
CA ALA A 49 -17.91 13.68 3.16
C ALA A 49 -17.56 15.17 3.34
N GLY A 50 -17.93 15.99 2.36
CA GLY A 50 -17.79 17.46 2.41
C GLY A 50 -16.52 18.01 1.78
N LEU A 51 -15.62 17.18 1.28
CA LEU A 51 -14.48 17.64 0.48
C LEU A 51 -14.86 17.77 -1.00
N LYS A 52 -14.20 18.73 -1.69
CA LYS A 52 -14.46 19.03 -3.10
C LYS A 52 -14.13 17.83 -3.99
N ALA A 53 -14.94 17.59 -5.01
CA ALA A 53 -14.76 16.49 -5.96
C ALA A 53 -13.42 16.57 -6.71
N GLU A 54 -12.93 17.79 -6.99
CA GLU A 54 -11.65 18.02 -7.69
C GLU A 54 -10.44 17.52 -6.91
N ALA A 55 -10.55 17.42 -5.57
CA ALA A 55 -9.51 16.87 -4.72
C ALA A 55 -9.43 15.33 -4.79
N LEU A 56 -10.37 14.68 -5.49
CA LEU A 56 -10.43 13.22 -5.59
C LEU A 56 -9.76 12.70 -6.86
N MET A 57 -9.22 11.51 -6.73
CA MET A 57 -8.83 10.66 -7.86
C MET A 57 -9.91 9.60 -8.06
N GLU A 58 -10.35 9.42 -9.31
CA GLU A 58 -11.31 8.36 -9.67
C GLU A 58 -10.77 6.96 -9.29
N ARG A 59 -9.47 6.75 -9.46
CA ARG A 59 -8.85 5.47 -9.15
C ARG A 59 -8.60 5.34 -7.65
N ALA A 60 -9.18 4.30 -7.04
CA ALA A 60 -9.01 3.90 -5.65
C ALA A 60 -9.47 4.94 -4.62
N ASN A 61 -10.33 5.91 -5.00
CA ASN A 61 -10.89 6.93 -4.10
C ASN A 61 -9.83 7.55 -3.19
N ARG A 62 -8.82 8.18 -3.77
CA ARG A 62 -7.72 8.81 -3.04
C ARG A 62 -7.80 10.33 -3.18
N TYR A 63 -7.43 11.04 -2.14
CA TYR A 63 -7.27 12.49 -2.20
C TYR A 63 -5.94 12.87 -2.85
N LYS A 64 -6.00 13.75 -3.85
CA LYS A 64 -4.81 14.40 -4.40
C LYS A 64 -4.17 15.28 -3.33
N VAL A 65 -2.88 15.08 -3.09
CA VAL A 65 -2.14 15.87 -2.12
C VAL A 65 -0.85 16.41 -2.74
N ASN A 66 -0.46 17.59 -2.27
CA ASN A 66 0.83 18.18 -2.64
C ASN A 66 2.00 17.54 -1.86
N ALA A 67 3.22 18.00 -2.12
CA ALA A 67 4.43 17.50 -1.47
C ALA A 67 4.49 17.71 0.06
N TYR A 68 3.54 18.41 0.65
CA TYR A 68 3.41 18.65 2.10
C TYR A 68 2.26 17.86 2.73
N ASN A 69 1.65 16.93 1.98
CA ASN A 69 0.45 16.18 2.36
C ASN A 69 -0.84 17.00 2.48
N GLN A 70 -0.84 18.26 2.01
CA GLN A 70 -2.07 19.06 1.97
C GLN A 70 -2.97 18.58 0.83
N VAL A 71 -4.25 18.42 1.10
CA VAL A 71 -5.27 18.08 0.10
C VAL A 71 -5.44 19.24 -0.88
N GLU A 72 -5.51 18.97 -2.16
CA GLU A 72 -5.67 19.98 -3.20
C GLU A 72 -6.92 20.85 -2.94
N GLY A 73 -6.73 22.17 -3.01
CA GLY A 73 -7.79 23.15 -2.72
C GLY A 73 -8.00 23.48 -1.24
N TYR A 74 -7.16 22.93 -0.33
CA TYR A 74 -7.21 23.19 1.10
C TYR A 74 -5.83 23.52 1.67
N SER A 75 -5.78 24.45 2.61
CA SER A 75 -4.54 24.84 3.32
C SER A 75 -4.36 24.13 4.66
N ASP A 76 -5.43 23.65 5.24
CA ASP A 76 -5.56 23.15 6.61
C ASP A 76 -6.00 21.68 6.68
N ILE A 77 -6.29 21.04 5.53
CA ILE A 77 -6.65 19.64 5.45
C ILE A 77 -5.47 18.85 4.87
N PHE A 78 -5.10 17.79 5.57
CA PHE A 78 -3.99 16.91 5.22
C PHE A 78 -4.48 15.47 5.08
N ALA A 79 -3.94 14.74 4.09
CA ALA A 79 -4.15 13.31 3.95
C ALA A 79 -2.81 12.59 3.78
N LEU A 80 -2.72 11.38 4.32
CA LEU A 80 -1.51 10.56 4.28
C LEU A 80 -1.85 9.07 4.19
N GLY A 81 -0.87 8.25 3.81
CA GLY A 81 -1.04 6.80 3.67
C GLY A 81 -1.91 6.43 2.48
N ASP A 82 -2.69 5.37 2.64
CA ASP A 82 -3.42 4.73 1.55
C ASP A 82 -4.48 5.63 0.91
N ILE A 83 -5.02 6.59 1.66
CA ILE A 83 -6.02 7.56 1.16
C ILE A 83 -5.39 8.75 0.41
N ALA A 84 -4.08 8.95 0.50
CA ALA A 84 -3.39 10.07 -0.14
C ALA A 84 -2.74 9.68 -1.45
N MET A 85 -2.98 10.44 -2.52
CA MET A 85 -2.29 10.33 -3.79
C MET A 85 -1.34 11.50 -3.95
N MET A 86 -0.08 11.28 -3.66
CA MET A 86 1.01 12.24 -3.89
C MET A 86 1.79 11.81 -5.13
N ALA A 87 1.59 12.51 -6.23
CA ALA A 87 2.33 12.28 -7.45
C ALA A 87 3.78 12.79 -7.33
N SER A 88 4.71 12.08 -7.94
CA SER A 88 6.10 12.49 -8.10
C SER A 88 6.66 11.92 -9.42
N GLU A 89 7.84 12.35 -9.83
CA GLU A 89 8.49 11.82 -11.05
C GLU A 89 8.66 10.29 -11.01
N VAL A 90 9.02 9.75 -9.85
CA VAL A 90 9.21 8.30 -9.65
C VAL A 90 7.88 7.56 -9.46
N TYR A 91 6.88 8.24 -8.90
CA TYR A 91 5.57 7.68 -8.59
C TYR A 91 4.45 8.55 -9.18
N PRO A 92 4.26 8.58 -10.52
CA PRO A 92 3.29 9.45 -11.16
C PRO A 92 1.84 9.14 -10.75
N ASN A 93 1.55 7.90 -10.37
CA ASN A 93 0.25 7.45 -9.86
C ASN A 93 0.16 7.44 -8.32
N GLY A 94 1.04 8.19 -7.65
CA GLY A 94 1.16 8.21 -6.20
C GLY A 94 1.98 7.05 -5.63
N HIS A 95 2.39 7.21 -4.39
CA HIS A 95 3.15 6.17 -3.68
C HIS A 95 2.34 4.88 -3.52
N PRO A 96 3.01 3.72 -3.38
CA PRO A 96 2.33 2.45 -3.15
C PRO A 96 1.54 2.49 -1.84
N GLN A 97 0.37 1.83 -1.83
CA GLN A 97 -0.52 1.73 -0.67
C GLN A 97 0.00 0.63 0.27
N VAL A 98 1.05 0.97 1.00
CA VAL A 98 1.72 0.10 1.99
C VAL A 98 2.14 0.92 3.21
N ALA A 99 2.46 0.26 4.31
CA ALA A 99 2.77 0.93 5.58
C ALA A 99 3.96 1.91 5.51
N GLN A 100 4.97 1.65 4.68
CA GLN A 100 6.19 2.46 4.64
C GLN A 100 5.96 3.93 4.24
N PRO A 101 5.27 4.27 3.13
CA PRO A 101 4.95 5.65 2.82
C PRO A 101 4.11 6.30 3.91
N ALA A 102 3.08 5.59 4.43
CA ALA A 102 2.19 6.11 5.47
C ALA A 102 2.96 6.52 6.74
N ILE A 103 3.85 5.66 7.24
CA ILE A 103 4.68 5.94 8.41
C ILE A 103 5.60 7.14 8.17
N GLN A 104 6.28 7.19 7.02
CA GLN A 104 7.20 8.28 6.68
C GLN A 104 6.45 9.61 6.48
N GLN A 105 5.29 9.59 5.85
CA GLN A 105 4.42 10.76 5.71
C GLN A 105 3.93 11.25 7.08
N GLY A 106 3.47 10.36 7.96
CA GLY A 106 3.01 10.71 9.30
C GLY A 106 4.11 11.35 10.15
N GLN A 107 5.31 10.78 10.14
CA GLN A 107 6.47 11.32 10.85
C GLN A 107 6.86 12.73 10.35
N LEU A 108 6.81 12.95 9.04
CA LEU A 108 7.11 14.26 8.47
C LEU A 108 5.97 15.24 8.72
N LEU A 109 4.72 14.82 8.55
CA LEU A 109 3.56 15.68 8.76
C LEU A 109 3.49 16.19 10.19
N GLY A 110 3.73 15.33 11.19
CA GLY A 110 3.81 15.77 12.59
C GLY A 110 4.84 16.89 12.80
N LYS A 111 6.04 16.77 12.20
CA LYS A 111 7.07 17.82 12.25
C LYS A 111 6.64 19.08 11.48
N ASN A 112 5.95 18.91 10.36
CA ASN A 112 5.46 20.03 9.55
C ASN A 112 4.34 20.81 10.25
N ILE A 113 3.43 20.13 10.94
CA ILE A 113 2.39 20.79 11.75
C ILE A 113 3.02 21.66 12.84
N MET A 114 4.03 21.17 13.54
CA MET A 114 4.77 21.98 14.53
C MET A 114 5.43 23.21 13.92
N LYS A 115 5.96 23.07 12.71
CA LYS A 115 6.54 24.21 11.97
C LYS A 115 5.46 25.19 11.51
N LEU A 116 4.31 24.68 11.05
CA LEU A 116 3.18 25.51 10.62
C LEU A 116 2.71 26.42 11.77
N VAL A 117 2.53 25.86 12.97
CA VAL A 117 2.15 26.61 14.17
C VAL A 117 3.21 27.68 14.53
N GLN A 118 4.48 27.42 14.23
CA GLN A 118 5.58 28.35 14.47
C GLN A 118 5.84 29.36 13.33
N GLY A 119 5.03 29.33 12.26
CA GLY A 119 5.25 30.17 11.07
C GLY A 119 6.53 29.83 10.29
N LYS A 120 7.06 28.61 10.45
CA LYS A 120 8.30 28.15 9.80
C LYS A 120 8.01 27.43 8.48
N PRO A 121 8.94 27.46 7.51
CA PRO A 121 8.77 26.78 6.23
C PRO A 121 8.64 25.26 6.41
N LEU A 122 7.68 24.67 5.68
CA LEU A 122 7.43 23.23 5.68
C LEU A 122 8.51 22.50 4.88
N LYS A 123 8.71 21.22 5.21
CA LYS A 123 9.61 20.32 4.47
C LYS A 123 8.81 19.45 3.54
N LYS A 124 9.23 19.36 2.27
CA LYS A 124 8.65 18.47 1.26
C LYS A 124 8.90 17.01 1.62
N PHE A 125 7.89 16.18 1.37
CA PHE A 125 8.01 14.73 1.51
C PHE A 125 8.87 14.14 0.38
N LYS A 126 9.71 13.20 0.77
CA LYS A 126 10.46 12.35 -0.17
C LYS A 126 10.41 10.92 0.35
N TYR A 127 9.78 10.04 -0.41
CA TYR A 127 9.69 8.63 -0.04
C TYR A 127 11.05 7.93 -0.17
N ILE A 128 11.41 7.17 0.85
CA ILE A 128 12.58 6.31 0.87
C ILE A 128 12.07 4.87 0.88
N ASP A 129 12.18 4.20 -0.27
CA ASP A 129 11.83 2.79 -0.38
C ASP A 129 12.90 1.93 0.30
N LYS A 130 12.49 1.20 1.34
CA LYS A 130 13.34 0.29 2.11
C LYS A 130 13.27 -1.15 1.61
N GLY A 131 12.58 -1.38 0.48
CA GLY A 131 12.29 -2.70 -0.04
C GLY A 131 11.00 -3.31 0.51
N SER A 132 10.70 -4.53 0.12
CA SER A 132 9.48 -5.22 0.52
C SER A 132 9.78 -6.61 1.08
N MET A 133 8.91 -7.06 1.97
CA MET A 133 8.97 -8.39 2.55
C MET A 133 7.56 -8.96 2.63
N ALA A 134 7.40 -10.24 2.28
CA ALA A 134 6.12 -10.93 2.40
C ALA A 134 6.31 -12.35 2.88
N THR A 135 5.44 -12.79 3.80
CA THR A 135 5.38 -14.20 4.20
C THR A 135 4.68 -15.04 3.14
N VAL A 136 5.15 -16.26 2.95
CA VAL A 136 4.55 -17.23 2.02
C VAL A 136 4.38 -18.55 2.78
N GLY A 137 3.25 -18.68 3.45
CA GLY A 137 2.97 -19.82 4.31
C GLY A 137 3.79 -19.82 5.60
N ARG A 138 3.87 -20.97 6.26
CA ARG A 138 4.52 -21.10 7.57
C ARG A 138 6.05 -21.11 7.44
N ASN A 139 6.73 -20.30 8.26
CA ASN A 139 8.19 -20.23 8.38
C ASN A 139 8.93 -19.93 7.06
N LYS A 140 8.27 -19.24 6.14
CA LYS A 140 8.87 -18.81 4.87
C LYS A 140 8.45 -17.39 4.52
N ALA A 141 9.41 -16.62 4.02
CA ALA A 141 9.16 -15.30 3.47
C ALA A 141 10.00 -15.08 2.21
N VAL A 142 9.66 -14.03 1.49
CA VAL A 142 10.49 -13.44 0.45
C VAL A 142 10.87 -12.04 0.88
N VAL A 143 12.10 -11.68 0.59
CA VAL A 143 12.70 -10.36 0.86
C VAL A 143 13.18 -9.81 -0.46
N ASP A 144 12.72 -8.62 -0.81
CA ASP A 144 13.14 -7.87 -1.99
C ASP A 144 13.66 -6.50 -1.53
N LEU A 145 14.97 -6.40 -1.42
CA LEU A 145 15.68 -5.16 -1.11
C LEU A 145 16.36 -4.66 -2.38
N LYS A 146 16.67 -3.37 -2.41
CA LYS A 146 17.29 -2.71 -3.57
C LYS A 146 18.50 -3.46 -4.15
N HIS A 147 19.29 -4.12 -3.31
CA HIS A 147 20.55 -4.79 -3.69
C HIS A 147 20.57 -6.28 -3.38
N CYS A 148 19.53 -6.83 -2.77
CA CYS A 148 19.53 -8.22 -2.32
C CYS A 148 18.10 -8.79 -2.34
N LYS A 149 17.95 -9.96 -2.99
CA LYS A 149 16.69 -10.69 -3.05
C LYS A 149 16.94 -12.12 -2.60
N PHE A 150 16.20 -12.56 -1.60
CA PHE A 150 16.30 -13.92 -1.07
C PHE A 150 14.98 -14.37 -0.45
N GLY A 151 14.89 -15.67 -0.17
CA GLY A 151 13.66 -16.23 0.40
C GLY A 151 13.95 -17.44 1.29
N GLY A 152 12.88 -17.97 1.90
CA GLY A 152 12.94 -19.14 2.76
C GLY A 152 12.91 -18.82 4.23
N PHE A 153 13.49 -19.69 5.07
CA PHE A 153 13.45 -19.59 6.53
C PHE A 153 14.20 -18.36 7.08
N PHE A 154 15.38 -18.07 6.56
CA PHE A 154 16.16 -16.90 6.99
C PHE A 154 15.44 -15.59 6.64
N ALA A 155 14.79 -15.51 5.48
CA ALA A 155 13.95 -14.38 5.12
C ALA A 155 12.79 -14.21 6.11
N TRP A 156 12.21 -15.31 6.58
CA TRP A 156 11.15 -15.31 7.57
C TRP A 156 11.63 -14.81 8.95
N LEU A 157 12.81 -15.20 9.39
CA LEU A 157 13.42 -14.70 10.63
C LEU A 157 13.64 -13.18 10.57
N ILE A 158 14.18 -12.68 9.46
CA ILE A 158 14.37 -11.24 9.25
C ILE A 158 13.02 -10.52 9.22
N TRP A 159 12.06 -11.05 8.49
CA TRP A 159 10.70 -10.51 8.46
C TRP A 159 10.09 -10.42 9.86
N MET A 160 10.18 -11.50 10.64
CA MET A 160 9.69 -11.56 12.01
C MET A 160 10.38 -10.51 12.91
N PHE A 161 11.70 -10.42 12.84
CA PHE A 161 12.46 -9.44 13.62
C PHE A 161 12.06 -8.00 13.29
N VAL A 162 11.98 -7.66 12.00
CA VAL A 162 11.57 -6.31 11.56
C VAL A 162 10.18 -5.95 12.04
N HIS A 163 9.23 -6.90 11.98
CA HIS A 163 7.85 -6.66 12.42
C HIS A 163 7.75 -6.55 13.94
N LEU A 164 8.47 -7.37 14.69
CA LEU A 164 8.52 -7.25 16.16
C LEU A 164 9.09 -5.89 16.58
N MET A 165 10.19 -5.46 15.95
CA MET A 165 10.78 -4.14 16.23
C MET A 165 9.84 -3.00 15.87
N ALA A 166 9.06 -3.13 14.80
CA ALA A 166 8.05 -2.13 14.42
C ALA A 166 6.92 -2.03 15.47
N LEU A 167 6.50 -3.15 16.05
CA LEU A 167 5.49 -3.16 17.13
C LEU A 167 6.00 -2.50 18.41
N VAL A 168 7.27 -2.75 18.79
CA VAL A 168 7.89 -2.15 19.99
C VAL A 168 8.12 -0.65 19.81
N GLY A 169 8.35 -0.16 18.57
CA GLY A 169 8.57 1.26 18.27
C GLY A 169 7.31 2.14 18.35
N PHE A 170 6.14 1.58 18.62
CA PHE A 170 4.87 2.32 18.82
C PHE A 170 4.65 2.86 20.24
N ARG A 171 5.67 2.88 21.09
CA ARG A 171 5.62 3.49 22.42
C ARG A 171 6.26 4.87 22.44
#